data_3ab1358b630aa11418b056c0c5b3fc8a
#
_entry.id   3ab1358b630aa11418b056c0c5b3fc8a
#
_cell.length_a   1.000
_cell.length_b   1.000
_cell.length_c   1.000
_cell.angle_alpha   90.00
_cell.angle_beta   90.00
_cell.angle_gamma   90.00
#
_symmetry.space_group_name_H-M   'P 1'
#
loop_
_entity.id
_entity.type
_entity.pdbx_description
1 polymer ?
#
loop_
_entity_poly.entity_id
_entity_poly.type
_entity_poly.pdbx_seq_one_letter_code
_entity_poly.pdbx_strand_id
1 'polypeptide(L)'
;MHTRLLSRSGCHWRRSLSVTTYTRTSPKLTAPITLALVTDLHSTLYGPGQEILLNAIHRQNPDLVLLSGDIADHKVPLKGALILLKELGASYPCFYVSGNHEEWTRQMPKLRSRFARLGVHPLRGNSVTLRLKGQAIQLGGVDDPHAFVRSHHSGRLSEKWVEQLKRCSRSLSPDCYSILLSHRPELTRYYAESGFNLVLCGHAHGGQIRLSFCPGGLLAPHQGFFPKYAGGMYELGGTSMVVSRGLCRNCLPRFGNPPELVIVRIAPPVKTHTSNRPPS
;
A
#
# COMPACT_ATOMS: atom_id res chain seq x y z
N MET A 1 -14.88 23.05 44.83
CA MET A 1 -15.73 23.41 43.67
C MET A 1 -14.99 23.05 42.41
N HIS A 2 -15.24 21.85 41.85
CA HIS A 2 -14.58 21.36 40.62
C HIS A 2 -15.57 21.53 39.47
N THR A 3 -15.34 22.49 38.63
CA THR A 3 -16.12 22.71 37.41
C THR A 3 -15.60 21.78 36.31
N ARG A 4 -16.28 20.65 36.07
CA ARG A 4 -16.05 19.80 34.90
C ARG A 4 -16.66 20.50 33.69
N LEU A 5 -15.80 20.99 32.80
CA LEU A 5 -16.16 21.31 31.42
C LEU A 5 -16.52 20.02 30.66
N LEU A 6 -17.80 19.79 30.45
CA LEU A 6 -18.29 18.78 29.56
C LEU A 6 -18.00 19.20 28.12
N SER A 7 -16.91 18.71 27.54
CA SER A 7 -16.67 18.81 26.12
C SER A 7 -17.68 17.90 25.40
N ARG A 8 -18.46 18.47 24.50
CA ARG A 8 -19.40 17.78 23.63
C ARG A 8 -18.66 16.68 22.84
N SER A 9 -18.84 15.44 23.22
CA SER A 9 -18.34 14.25 22.53
C SER A 9 -19.19 14.00 21.29
N GLY A 10 -19.00 14.81 20.24
CA GLY A 10 -19.48 14.51 18.90
C GLY A 10 -18.61 13.42 18.30
N CYS A 11 -19.21 12.30 18.01
CA CYS A 11 -18.79 11.14 17.20
C CYS A 11 -17.35 11.18 16.63
N HIS A 12 -16.33 11.04 17.48
CA HIS A 12 -14.90 11.04 17.11
C HIS A 12 -14.43 9.78 16.38
N TRP A 13 -15.28 8.77 16.25
CA TRP A 13 -14.97 7.47 15.64
C TRP A 13 -14.62 7.52 14.14
N ARG A 14 -14.97 8.59 13.45
CA ARG A 14 -14.82 8.70 11.98
C ARG A 14 -13.55 9.41 11.51
N ARG A 15 -12.67 9.92 12.39
CA ARG A 15 -11.62 10.88 12.01
C ARG A 15 -10.19 10.51 12.37
N SER A 16 -9.94 9.56 13.25
CA SER A 16 -8.57 9.22 13.66
C SER A 16 -7.87 8.37 12.63
N LEU A 17 -6.72 8.84 12.16
CA LEU A 17 -5.78 8.04 11.37
C LEU A 17 -5.14 6.99 12.29
N SER A 18 -5.18 5.73 11.91
CA SER A 18 -4.43 4.66 12.57
C SER A 18 -3.11 4.41 11.85
N VAL A 19 -2.08 4.05 12.60
CA VAL A 19 -0.80 3.58 12.06
C VAL A 19 -0.64 2.11 12.46
N THR A 20 -0.55 1.23 11.47
CA THR A 20 -0.36 -0.22 11.68
C THR A 20 1.02 -0.60 11.19
N THR A 21 1.77 -1.34 12.01
CA THR A 21 3.10 -1.84 11.63
C THR A 21 3.07 -3.35 11.48
N TYR A 22 3.54 -3.84 10.33
CA TYR A 22 3.84 -5.25 10.07
C TYR A 22 5.35 -5.45 10.06
N THR A 23 5.81 -6.55 10.66
CA THR A 23 7.23 -6.89 10.73
C THR A 23 7.51 -8.21 10.03
N ARG A 24 8.63 -8.27 9.32
CA ARG A 24 9.13 -9.49 8.64
C ARG A 24 10.62 -9.62 8.83
N THR A 25 11.09 -10.85 8.71
CA THR A 25 12.52 -11.13 8.60
C THR A 25 12.83 -11.74 7.24
N SER A 26 13.99 -11.41 6.70
CA SER A 26 14.47 -12.03 5.46
C SER A 26 15.98 -12.16 5.47
N PRO A 27 16.52 -13.36 5.16
CA PRO A 27 17.96 -13.54 5.00
C PRO A 27 18.56 -12.82 3.80
N LYS A 28 17.73 -12.33 2.88
CA LYS A 28 18.16 -11.51 1.72
C LYS A 28 18.51 -10.07 2.11
N LEU A 29 18.25 -9.67 3.35
CA LEU A 29 18.60 -8.34 3.84
C LEU A 29 19.81 -8.38 4.74
N THR A 30 20.64 -7.35 4.64
CA THR A 30 21.82 -7.12 5.50
C THR A 30 21.58 -6.00 6.52
N ALA A 31 20.60 -5.13 6.25
CA ALA A 31 20.20 -4.04 7.13
C ALA A 31 18.65 -3.90 7.14
N PRO A 32 18.06 -3.45 8.25
CA PRO A 32 16.61 -3.28 8.33
C PRO A 32 16.14 -2.15 7.43
N ILE A 33 15.00 -2.36 6.74
CA ILE A 33 14.31 -1.37 5.93
C ILE A 33 12.90 -1.10 6.46
N THR A 34 12.46 0.15 6.33
CA THR A 34 11.13 0.61 6.72
C THR A 34 10.41 1.16 5.49
N LEU A 35 9.26 0.60 5.17
CA LEU A 35 8.41 1.00 4.06
C LEU A 35 7.16 1.67 4.60
N ALA A 36 6.74 2.79 4.01
CA ALA A 36 5.43 3.38 4.23
C ALA A 36 4.54 3.07 3.03
N LEU A 37 3.46 2.32 3.26
CA LEU A 37 2.44 2.04 2.26
C LEU A 37 1.29 3.03 2.40
N VAL A 38 1.08 3.81 1.36
CA VAL A 38 0.00 4.79 1.22
C VAL A 38 -0.88 4.35 0.06
N THR A 39 -2.17 4.17 0.29
CA THR A 39 -3.12 3.75 -0.75
C THR A 39 -4.52 4.26 -0.45
N ASP A 40 -5.38 4.27 -1.45
CA ASP A 40 -6.80 4.64 -1.33
C ASP A 40 -6.99 5.98 -0.61
N LEU A 41 -6.19 6.99 -0.96
CA LEU A 41 -6.32 8.34 -0.42
C LEU A 41 -7.56 9.05 -0.99
N HIS A 42 -7.88 8.78 -2.27
CA HIS A 42 -8.98 9.43 -3.00
C HIS A 42 -8.98 10.95 -2.82
N SER A 43 -7.82 11.57 -2.97
CA SER A 43 -7.62 13.01 -2.76
C SER A 43 -8.08 13.56 -1.40
N THR A 44 -8.32 12.70 -0.40
CA THR A 44 -8.73 13.09 0.96
C THR A 44 -7.71 14.02 1.59
N LEU A 45 -8.17 15.08 2.24
CA LEU A 45 -7.33 15.98 3.01
C LEU A 45 -7.27 15.57 4.49
N TYR A 46 -6.06 15.43 4.99
CA TYR A 46 -5.72 15.15 6.39
C TYR A 46 -5.16 16.40 7.08
N GLY A 47 -6.03 17.36 7.32
CA GLY A 47 -5.68 18.69 7.83
C GLY A 47 -5.19 19.64 6.74
N PRO A 48 -4.95 20.92 7.08
CA PRO A 48 -4.33 21.90 6.20
C PRO A 48 -2.99 21.34 5.68
N GLY A 49 -2.74 21.43 4.37
CA GLY A 49 -1.46 20.97 3.80
C GLY A 49 -1.14 19.48 3.97
N GLN A 50 -2.11 18.61 4.29
CA GLN A 50 -1.89 17.19 4.59
C GLN A 50 -1.08 16.91 5.87
N GLU A 51 -0.97 17.88 6.77
CA GLU A 51 -0.08 17.86 7.94
C GLU A 51 -0.24 16.61 8.82
N ILE A 52 -1.48 16.14 9.05
CA ILE A 52 -1.74 14.98 9.92
C ILE A 52 -1.13 13.71 9.32
N LEU A 53 -1.32 13.49 8.02
CA LEU A 53 -0.80 12.30 7.33
C LEU A 53 0.72 12.40 7.14
N LEU A 54 1.22 13.55 6.72
CA LEU A 54 2.66 13.79 6.55
C LEU A 54 3.41 13.61 7.86
N ASN A 55 2.94 14.19 8.96
CA ASN A 55 3.54 14.01 10.27
C ASN A 55 3.51 12.53 10.72
N ALA A 56 2.42 11.80 10.41
CA ALA A 56 2.36 10.38 10.72
C ALA A 56 3.41 9.58 9.95
N ILE A 57 3.64 9.90 8.65
CA ILE A 57 4.67 9.26 7.82
C ILE A 57 6.07 9.63 8.30
N HIS A 58 6.36 10.92 8.51
CA HIS A 58 7.68 11.41 8.94
C HIS A 58 8.13 10.80 10.26
N ARG A 59 7.22 10.66 11.24
CA ARG A 59 7.51 9.99 12.53
C ARG A 59 7.96 8.54 12.39
N GLN A 60 7.61 7.85 11.30
CA GLN A 60 8.03 6.48 11.05
C GLN A 60 9.40 6.38 10.38
N ASN A 61 9.92 7.51 9.88
CA ASN A 61 11.20 7.63 9.17
C ASN A 61 11.39 6.52 8.11
N PRO A 62 10.50 6.43 7.12
CA PRO A 62 10.56 5.38 6.13
C PRO A 62 11.76 5.56 5.18
N ASP A 63 12.35 4.46 4.75
CA ASP A 63 13.39 4.44 3.73
C ASP A 63 12.79 4.58 2.32
N LEU A 64 11.49 4.25 2.18
CA LEU A 64 10.79 4.19 0.91
C LEU A 64 9.30 4.43 1.12
N VAL A 65 8.69 5.26 0.29
CA VAL A 65 7.24 5.46 0.25
C VAL A 65 6.66 4.79 -0.98
N LEU A 66 5.64 3.96 -0.78
CA LEU A 66 5.04 3.10 -1.79
C LEU A 66 3.55 3.42 -1.90
N LEU A 67 3.15 3.88 -3.09
CA LEU A 67 1.79 4.35 -3.39
C LEU A 67 1.06 3.28 -4.21
N SER A 68 0.18 2.52 -3.57
CA SER A 68 -0.46 1.34 -4.18
C SER A 68 -1.87 1.65 -4.73
N GLY A 69 -1.99 2.71 -5.52
CA GLY A 69 -3.21 3.07 -6.26
C GLY A 69 -4.24 3.85 -5.46
N ASP A 70 -5.20 4.40 -6.19
CA ASP A 70 -6.31 5.21 -5.71
C ASP A 70 -5.87 6.40 -4.84
N ILE A 71 -4.73 7.02 -5.20
CA ILE A 71 -4.23 8.24 -4.57
C ILE A 71 -5.07 9.43 -5.03
N ALA A 72 -5.39 9.49 -6.33
CA ALA A 72 -6.32 10.44 -6.91
C ALA A 72 -7.71 9.81 -7.09
N ASP A 73 -8.74 10.62 -7.08
CA ASP A 73 -10.11 10.20 -7.36
C ASP A 73 -10.59 10.75 -8.69
N HIS A 74 -11.52 10.05 -9.35
CA HIS A 74 -12.10 10.49 -10.63
C HIS A 74 -13.24 11.51 -10.46
N LYS A 75 -13.77 11.65 -9.23
CA LYS A 75 -14.89 12.57 -8.89
C LYS A 75 -14.49 13.69 -7.94
N VAL A 76 -13.36 13.55 -7.26
CA VAL A 76 -12.89 14.51 -6.25
C VAL A 76 -11.72 15.30 -6.83
N PRO A 77 -11.64 16.63 -6.58
CA PRO A 77 -10.52 17.45 -7.03
C PRO A 77 -9.16 16.91 -6.56
N LEU A 78 -8.16 16.93 -7.42
CA LEU A 78 -6.82 16.39 -7.17
C LEU A 78 -6.03 17.09 -6.05
N LYS A 79 -6.55 18.18 -5.47
CA LYS A 79 -5.82 19.04 -4.53
C LYS A 79 -5.17 18.25 -3.39
N GLY A 80 -5.93 17.37 -2.73
CA GLY A 80 -5.40 16.57 -1.61
C GLY A 80 -4.28 15.62 -2.04
N ALA A 81 -4.45 14.93 -3.18
CA ALA A 81 -3.43 14.06 -3.73
C ALA A 81 -2.15 14.82 -4.09
N LEU A 82 -2.28 15.96 -4.78
CA LEU A 82 -1.11 16.72 -5.26
C LEU A 82 -0.29 17.35 -4.12
N ILE A 83 -0.95 17.82 -3.07
CA ILE A 83 -0.25 18.32 -1.87
C ILE A 83 0.59 17.19 -1.26
N LEU A 84 -0.03 16.02 -1.05
CA LEU A 84 0.67 14.87 -0.48
C LEU A 84 1.86 14.43 -1.35
N LEU A 85 1.62 14.23 -2.65
CA LEU A 85 2.63 13.75 -3.57
C LEU A 85 3.82 14.70 -3.72
N LYS A 86 3.59 16.02 -3.67
CA LYS A 86 4.65 17.02 -3.70
C LYS A 86 5.60 16.86 -2.52
N GLU A 87 5.08 16.74 -1.31
CA GLU A 87 5.88 16.61 -0.10
C GLU A 87 6.58 15.25 -0.02
N LEU A 88 5.88 14.15 -0.39
CA LEU A 88 6.46 12.82 -0.35
C LEU A 88 7.56 12.64 -1.40
N GLY A 89 7.33 13.10 -2.64
CA GLY A 89 8.32 13.00 -3.70
C GLY A 89 9.55 13.89 -3.50
N ALA A 90 9.42 14.98 -2.73
CA ALA A 90 10.56 15.81 -2.34
C ALA A 90 11.36 15.20 -1.17
N SER A 91 10.72 14.41 -0.31
CA SER A 91 11.31 13.93 0.95
C SER A 91 11.82 12.49 0.90
N TYR A 92 11.27 11.66 0.00
CA TYR A 92 11.54 10.21 -0.03
C TYR A 92 11.67 9.67 -1.45
N PRO A 93 12.42 8.58 -1.67
CA PRO A 93 12.22 7.73 -2.83
C PRO A 93 10.75 7.24 -2.82
N CYS A 94 9.96 7.68 -3.80
CA CYS A 94 8.52 7.49 -3.83
C CYS A 94 8.08 6.84 -5.13
N PHE A 95 7.40 5.69 -5.06
CA PHE A 95 6.95 4.91 -6.21
C PHE A 95 5.45 4.70 -6.20
N TYR A 96 4.87 4.61 -7.38
CA TYR A 96 3.42 4.61 -7.58
C TYR A 96 2.99 3.60 -8.64
N VAL A 97 1.87 2.93 -8.38
CA VAL A 97 1.08 2.20 -9.37
C VAL A 97 -0.36 2.73 -9.40
N SER A 98 -1.06 2.56 -10.53
CA SER A 98 -2.45 3.02 -10.63
C SER A 98 -3.41 2.13 -9.83
N GLY A 99 -4.49 2.75 -9.35
CA GLY A 99 -5.70 2.08 -8.92
C GLY A 99 -6.82 2.28 -9.94
N ASN A 100 -7.99 1.71 -9.67
CA ASN A 100 -9.11 1.80 -10.59
C ASN A 100 -9.68 3.22 -10.70
N HIS A 101 -9.62 4.03 -9.66
CA HIS A 101 -10.14 5.41 -9.71
C HIS A 101 -9.31 6.30 -10.63
N GLU A 102 -7.99 6.15 -10.66
CA GLU A 102 -7.18 6.86 -11.63
C GLU A 102 -7.43 6.37 -13.05
N GLU A 103 -7.59 5.05 -13.28
CA GLU A 103 -7.88 4.51 -14.62
C GLU A 103 -9.25 5.00 -15.12
N TRP A 104 -10.24 5.17 -14.24
CA TRP A 104 -11.56 5.72 -14.61
C TRP A 104 -11.52 7.18 -15.06
N THR A 105 -10.50 7.94 -14.71
CA THR A 105 -10.31 9.30 -15.23
C THR A 105 -10.08 9.33 -16.75
N ARG A 106 -9.61 8.21 -17.32
CA ARG A 106 -9.14 8.11 -18.72
C ARG A 106 -8.03 9.12 -19.08
N GLN A 107 -7.34 9.66 -18.06
CA GLN A 107 -6.28 10.64 -18.20
C GLN A 107 -4.94 10.17 -17.62
N MET A 108 -4.73 8.87 -17.52
CA MET A 108 -3.53 8.28 -16.91
C MET A 108 -2.20 8.84 -17.44
N PRO A 109 -1.99 9.08 -18.75
CA PRO A 109 -0.74 9.69 -19.22
C PRO A 109 -0.47 11.06 -18.58
N LYS A 110 -1.51 11.90 -18.46
CA LYS A 110 -1.40 13.23 -17.83
C LYS A 110 -1.15 13.12 -16.31
N LEU A 111 -1.85 12.21 -15.64
CA LEU A 111 -1.66 11.97 -14.19
C LEU A 111 -0.24 11.48 -13.89
N ARG A 112 0.24 10.47 -14.60
CA ARG A 112 1.61 9.95 -14.44
C ARG A 112 2.67 11.02 -14.67
N SER A 113 2.53 11.81 -15.76
CA SER A 113 3.43 12.92 -16.04
C SER A 113 3.40 13.97 -14.92
N ARG A 114 2.22 14.25 -14.36
CA ARG A 114 2.08 15.20 -13.25
C ARG A 114 2.73 14.66 -11.97
N PHE A 115 2.53 13.38 -11.64
CA PHE A 115 3.13 12.75 -10.47
C PHE A 115 4.65 12.66 -10.61
N ALA A 116 5.16 12.31 -11.80
CA ALA A 116 6.61 12.29 -12.07
C ALA A 116 7.27 13.66 -11.85
N ARG A 117 6.62 14.76 -12.26
CA ARG A 117 7.11 16.13 -12.00
C ARG A 117 7.13 16.50 -10.51
N LEU A 118 6.41 15.77 -9.67
CA LEU A 118 6.42 15.93 -8.22
C LEU A 118 7.43 15.01 -7.52
N GLY A 119 8.31 14.31 -8.27
CA GLY A 119 9.31 13.39 -7.72
C GLY A 119 8.78 11.98 -7.44
N VAL A 120 7.56 11.65 -7.85
CA VAL A 120 6.99 10.30 -7.70
C VAL A 120 7.27 9.48 -8.96
N HIS A 121 7.80 8.27 -8.80
CA HIS A 121 8.18 7.38 -9.90
C HIS A 121 7.06 6.39 -10.25
N PRO A 122 6.33 6.56 -11.38
CA PRO A 122 5.32 5.61 -11.79
C PRO A 122 5.95 4.30 -12.26
N LEU A 123 5.44 3.17 -11.76
CA LEU A 123 5.73 1.84 -12.26
C LEU A 123 4.57 1.35 -13.13
N ARG A 124 4.91 0.65 -14.23
CA ARG A 124 3.93 0.23 -15.24
C ARG A 124 4.35 -1.09 -15.89
N GLY A 125 4.30 -2.16 -15.12
CA GLY A 125 4.77 -3.47 -15.55
C GLY A 125 6.28 -3.48 -15.78
N ASN A 126 7.01 -2.77 -14.97
CA ASN A 126 8.47 -2.73 -14.94
C ASN A 126 8.97 -2.87 -13.50
N SER A 127 10.23 -3.26 -13.38
CA SER A 127 10.94 -3.33 -12.10
C SER A 127 12.16 -2.43 -12.13
N VAL A 128 12.51 -1.94 -10.95
CA VAL A 128 13.73 -1.14 -10.70
C VAL A 128 14.52 -1.76 -9.56
N THR A 129 15.84 -1.64 -9.61
CA THR A 129 16.70 -2.02 -8.49
C THR A 129 17.16 -0.76 -7.77
N LEU A 130 16.88 -0.70 -6.49
CA LEU A 130 17.20 0.42 -5.61
C LEU A 130 18.35 0.03 -4.68
N ARG A 131 19.22 0.97 -4.36
CA ARG A 131 20.18 0.82 -3.27
C ARG A 131 19.64 1.51 -2.01
N LEU A 132 19.30 0.72 -1.00
CA LEU A 132 18.84 1.21 0.30
C LEU A 132 19.78 0.68 1.39
N LYS A 133 20.37 1.57 2.15
CA LYS A 133 21.31 1.21 3.24
C LYS A 133 22.43 0.24 2.78
N GLY A 134 22.98 0.46 1.59
CA GLY A 134 24.07 -0.34 1.03
C GLY A 134 23.65 -1.66 0.37
N GLN A 135 22.38 -2.06 0.45
CA GLN A 135 21.86 -3.31 -0.12
C GLN A 135 20.94 -3.06 -1.32
N ALA A 136 20.85 -4.05 -2.20
CA ALA A 136 19.97 -4.00 -3.38
C ALA A 136 18.56 -4.51 -3.01
N ILE A 137 17.54 -3.74 -3.38
CA ILE A 137 16.13 -4.08 -3.25
C ILE A 137 15.51 -3.97 -4.63
N GLN A 138 14.74 -4.97 -5.05
CA GLN A 138 14.00 -4.93 -6.30
C GLN A 138 12.55 -4.54 -6.05
N LEU A 139 12.07 -3.55 -6.79
CA LEU A 139 10.72 -3.05 -6.72
C LEU A 139 10.07 -3.16 -8.09
N GLY A 140 9.02 -3.99 -8.21
CA GLY A 140 8.16 -4.09 -9.37
C GLY A 140 6.82 -3.40 -9.14
N GLY A 141 6.13 -3.06 -10.22
CA GLY A 141 4.79 -2.51 -10.11
C GLY A 141 3.94 -2.79 -11.34
N VAL A 142 2.67 -3.10 -11.12
CA VAL A 142 1.69 -3.36 -12.17
C VAL A 142 0.54 -2.38 -12.08
N ASP A 143 0.01 -1.97 -13.23
CA ASP A 143 -1.20 -1.14 -13.31
C ASP A 143 -2.42 -1.89 -12.76
N ASP A 144 -3.45 -1.14 -12.37
CA ASP A 144 -4.76 -1.76 -12.09
C ASP A 144 -5.29 -2.48 -13.34
N PRO A 145 -5.97 -3.64 -13.20
CA PRO A 145 -6.57 -4.34 -14.33
C PRO A 145 -7.47 -3.47 -15.21
N HIS A 146 -8.09 -2.41 -14.68
CA HIS A 146 -8.91 -1.47 -15.46
C HIS A 146 -8.12 -0.70 -16.54
N ALA A 147 -6.80 -0.65 -16.47
CA ALA A 147 -5.96 -0.12 -17.55
C ALA A 147 -6.14 -0.85 -18.88
N PHE A 148 -6.64 -2.10 -18.85
CA PHE A 148 -6.69 -3.01 -20.01
C PHE A 148 -8.09 -3.41 -20.43
N VAL A 149 -9.13 -3.10 -19.66
CA VAL A 149 -10.52 -3.45 -19.95
C VAL A 149 -11.35 -2.23 -20.21
N ARG A 150 -12.03 -2.21 -21.37
CA ARG A 150 -12.90 -1.09 -21.76
C ARG A 150 -14.28 -1.11 -21.09
N SER A 151 -14.73 -2.28 -20.59
CA SER A 151 -16.02 -2.42 -19.91
C SER A 151 -15.87 -3.04 -18.55
N HIS A 152 -16.61 -2.52 -17.57
CA HIS A 152 -16.59 -2.99 -16.17
C HIS A 152 -17.19 -4.40 -15.97
N HIS A 153 -17.67 -5.06 -17.02
CA HIS A 153 -18.50 -6.27 -16.92
C HIS A 153 -17.77 -7.58 -17.28
N SER A 154 -16.54 -7.53 -17.79
CA SER A 154 -15.81 -8.76 -18.02
C SER A 154 -15.06 -9.17 -16.75
N GLY A 155 -15.61 -10.06 -15.96
CA GLY A 155 -14.95 -10.63 -14.76
C GLY A 155 -13.63 -11.39 -15.06
N ARG A 156 -13.13 -11.31 -16.30
CA ARG A 156 -11.90 -11.96 -16.73
C ARG A 156 -10.73 -10.99 -16.69
N LEU A 157 -9.67 -11.37 -16.00
CA LEU A 157 -8.41 -10.64 -15.97
C LEU A 157 -7.78 -10.60 -17.37
N SER A 158 -7.31 -9.40 -17.77
CA SER A 158 -6.67 -9.23 -19.09
C SER A 158 -5.30 -9.92 -19.15
N GLU A 159 -5.02 -10.62 -20.26
CA GLU A 159 -3.70 -11.20 -20.54
C GLU A 159 -2.58 -10.13 -20.53
N LYS A 160 -2.89 -8.90 -20.92
CA LYS A 160 -1.93 -7.78 -20.86
C LYS A 160 -1.52 -7.45 -19.43
N TRP A 161 -2.41 -7.59 -18.45
CA TRP A 161 -2.08 -7.43 -17.05
C TRP A 161 -1.15 -8.56 -16.57
N VAL A 162 -1.47 -9.78 -16.94
CA VAL A 162 -0.62 -10.95 -16.62
C VAL A 162 0.77 -10.80 -17.22
N GLU A 163 0.87 -10.28 -18.45
CA GLU A 163 2.16 -10.03 -19.09
C GLU A 163 2.95 -8.90 -18.40
N GLN A 164 2.28 -7.86 -17.87
CA GLN A 164 2.96 -6.86 -17.04
C GLN A 164 3.59 -7.52 -15.80
N LEU A 165 2.83 -8.36 -15.10
CA LEU A 165 3.36 -9.06 -13.91
C LEU A 165 4.53 -9.97 -14.27
N LYS A 166 4.41 -10.78 -15.34
CA LYS A 166 5.48 -11.64 -15.83
C LYS A 166 6.75 -10.84 -16.18
N ARG A 167 6.61 -9.67 -16.80
CA ARG A 167 7.73 -8.77 -17.09
C ARG A 167 8.47 -8.34 -15.84
N CYS A 168 7.73 -7.95 -14.79
CA CYS A 168 8.31 -7.62 -13.48
C CYS A 168 9.05 -8.83 -12.89
N SER A 169 8.44 -10.02 -12.96
CA SER A 169 9.01 -11.27 -12.39
C SER A 169 10.28 -11.74 -13.10
N ARG A 170 10.36 -11.59 -14.42
CA ARG A 170 11.54 -12.02 -15.22
C ARG A 170 12.83 -11.28 -14.84
N SER A 171 12.72 -10.09 -14.25
CA SER A 171 13.87 -9.29 -13.84
C SER A 171 14.33 -9.54 -12.40
N LEU A 172 13.67 -10.45 -11.67
CA LEU A 172 13.99 -10.72 -10.28
C LEU A 172 15.31 -11.49 -10.15
N SER A 173 16.15 -11.00 -9.24
CA SER A 173 17.34 -11.71 -8.77
C SER A 173 17.00 -12.53 -7.52
N PRO A 174 17.42 -13.79 -7.43
CA PRO A 174 17.17 -14.62 -6.26
C PRO A 174 17.83 -14.06 -4.99
N ASP A 175 18.90 -13.28 -5.12
CA ASP A 175 19.67 -12.73 -4.01
C ASP A 175 19.10 -11.42 -3.47
N CYS A 176 18.21 -10.76 -4.22
CA CYS A 176 17.62 -9.50 -3.81
C CYS A 176 16.27 -9.71 -3.12
N TYR A 177 16.00 -8.92 -2.10
CA TYR A 177 14.64 -8.82 -1.58
C TYR A 177 13.76 -8.07 -2.57
N SER A 178 12.62 -8.66 -2.93
CA SER A 178 11.77 -8.14 -3.99
C SER A 178 10.37 -7.77 -3.48
N ILE A 179 9.89 -6.61 -3.92
CA ILE A 179 8.61 -6.02 -3.52
C ILE A 179 7.80 -5.76 -4.79
N LEU A 180 6.53 -6.14 -4.79
CA LEU A 180 5.57 -5.82 -5.86
C LEU A 180 4.55 -4.81 -5.32
N LEU A 181 4.34 -3.73 -6.06
CA LEU A 181 3.18 -2.86 -5.91
C LEU A 181 2.06 -3.33 -6.83
N SER A 182 0.89 -3.55 -6.27
CA SER A 182 -0.33 -3.82 -7.00
C SER A 182 -1.51 -3.31 -6.19
N HIS A 183 -2.54 -2.79 -6.86
CA HIS A 183 -3.69 -2.23 -6.17
C HIS A 183 -4.64 -3.32 -5.62
N ARG A 184 -4.80 -4.45 -6.34
CA ARG A 184 -5.83 -5.48 -6.15
C ARG A 184 -5.41 -6.63 -5.26
N PRO A 185 -5.97 -6.79 -4.04
CA PRO A 185 -5.58 -7.86 -3.13
C PRO A 185 -6.16 -9.24 -3.50
N GLU A 186 -7.22 -9.31 -4.29
CA GLU A 186 -7.89 -10.56 -4.66
C GLU A 186 -7.10 -11.42 -5.68
N LEU A 187 -6.08 -10.86 -6.30
CA LEU A 187 -5.30 -11.54 -7.35
C LEU A 187 -4.20 -12.48 -6.79
N THR A 188 -4.48 -13.08 -5.64
CA THR A 188 -3.52 -13.86 -4.83
C THR A 188 -2.84 -15.00 -5.58
N ARG A 189 -3.56 -15.71 -6.47
CA ARG A 189 -2.98 -16.78 -7.28
C ARG A 189 -1.79 -16.29 -8.09
N TYR A 190 -1.95 -15.14 -8.74
CA TYR A 190 -0.88 -14.55 -9.56
C TYR A 190 0.29 -14.07 -8.71
N TYR A 191 0.02 -13.56 -7.52
CA TYR A 191 1.08 -13.12 -6.60
C TYR A 191 1.88 -14.30 -6.05
N ALA A 192 1.23 -15.39 -5.67
CA ALA A 192 1.89 -16.62 -5.20
C ALA A 192 2.86 -17.20 -6.24
N GLU A 193 2.52 -17.07 -7.53
CA GLU A 193 3.31 -17.58 -8.66
C GLU A 193 4.36 -16.55 -9.16
N SER A 194 4.36 -15.32 -8.63
CA SER A 194 5.17 -14.22 -9.19
C SER A 194 6.64 -14.22 -8.78
N GLY A 195 7.00 -14.91 -7.70
CA GLY A 195 8.35 -14.94 -7.15
C GLY A 195 8.76 -13.72 -6.33
N PHE A 196 7.88 -12.72 -6.14
CA PHE A 196 8.13 -11.59 -5.23
C PHE A 196 8.08 -12.05 -3.77
N ASN A 197 8.93 -11.45 -2.92
CA ASN A 197 8.94 -11.74 -1.49
C ASN A 197 7.78 -11.05 -0.76
N LEU A 198 7.39 -9.85 -1.21
CA LEU A 198 6.34 -9.04 -0.61
C LEU A 198 5.47 -8.40 -1.68
N VAL A 199 4.15 -8.45 -1.50
CA VAL A 199 3.17 -7.72 -2.30
C VAL A 199 2.45 -6.71 -1.43
N LEU A 200 2.30 -5.47 -1.91
CA LEU A 200 1.63 -4.39 -1.20
C LEU A 200 0.38 -3.96 -1.97
N CYS A 201 -0.78 -4.04 -1.31
CA CYS A 201 -2.09 -3.79 -1.92
C CYS A 201 -2.95 -2.81 -1.10
N GLY A 202 -3.98 -2.27 -1.78
CA GLY A 202 -5.06 -1.48 -1.20
C GLY A 202 -6.43 -2.02 -1.59
N HIS A 203 -7.27 -1.13 -2.16
CA HIS A 203 -8.54 -1.40 -2.84
C HIS A 203 -9.70 -1.88 -1.96
N ALA A 204 -9.45 -2.73 -0.98
CA ALA A 204 -10.50 -3.40 -0.20
C ALA A 204 -11.14 -2.52 0.89
N HIS A 205 -10.59 -1.34 1.16
CA HIS A 205 -11.06 -0.37 2.16
C HIS A 205 -11.38 -0.98 3.53
N GLY A 206 -10.66 -2.03 3.92
CA GLY A 206 -10.90 -2.75 5.18
C GLY A 206 -12.24 -3.46 5.25
N GLY A 207 -12.90 -3.70 4.11
CA GLY A 207 -14.24 -4.27 4.06
C GLY A 207 -15.34 -3.31 4.53
N GLN A 208 -15.10 -2.00 4.47
CA GLN A 208 -15.98 -0.87 4.82
C GLN A 208 -16.43 -0.86 6.27
N ILE A 209 -17.20 -1.85 6.69
CA ILE A 209 -17.76 -2.00 8.04
C ILE A 209 -17.10 -3.19 8.72
N ARG A 210 -16.47 -2.95 9.86
CA ARG A 210 -15.84 -3.99 10.69
C ARG A 210 -16.53 -4.03 12.04
N LEU A 211 -16.97 -5.20 12.42
CA LEU A 211 -17.61 -5.47 13.70
C LEU A 211 -16.76 -6.50 14.46
N SER A 212 -16.88 -6.55 15.77
CA SER A 212 -16.10 -7.48 16.61
C SER A 212 -16.26 -8.95 16.18
N PHE A 213 -17.46 -9.32 15.70
CA PHE A 213 -17.72 -10.66 15.16
C PHE A 213 -17.42 -10.81 13.66
N CYS A 214 -17.06 -9.73 12.96
CA CYS A 214 -16.70 -9.72 11.54
C CYS A 214 -15.42 -8.90 11.31
N PRO A 215 -14.26 -9.37 11.78
CA PRO A 215 -13.00 -8.62 11.74
C PRO A 215 -12.46 -8.46 10.31
N GLY A 216 -12.87 -9.30 9.35
CA GLY A 216 -12.52 -9.18 7.93
C GLY A 216 -13.25 -8.07 7.19
N GLY A 217 -14.30 -7.49 7.81
CA GLY A 217 -15.17 -6.49 7.19
C GLY A 217 -16.34 -7.10 6.43
N LEU A 218 -17.33 -6.25 6.09
CA LEU A 218 -18.59 -6.72 5.54
C LEU A 218 -18.59 -6.84 4.02
N LEU A 219 -17.96 -5.88 3.32
CA LEU A 219 -18.04 -5.78 1.86
C LEU A 219 -16.78 -5.16 1.28
N ALA A 220 -16.15 -5.82 0.31
CA ALA A 220 -15.08 -5.24 -0.47
C ALA A 220 -15.33 -5.36 -1.98
N PRO A 221 -14.86 -4.38 -2.78
CA PRO A 221 -14.94 -4.48 -4.23
C PRO A 221 -14.26 -5.77 -4.72
N HIS A 222 -14.84 -6.42 -5.74
CA HIS A 222 -14.36 -7.65 -6.38
C HIS A 222 -14.23 -8.89 -5.47
N GLN A 223 -14.57 -8.78 -4.17
CA GLN A 223 -14.61 -9.89 -3.23
C GLN A 223 -16.02 -10.13 -2.65
N GLY A 224 -16.95 -9.16 -2.82
CA GLY A 224 -18.32 -9.29 -2.32
C GLY A 224 -18.41 -9.20 -0.79
N PHE A 225 -19.39 -9.90 -0.23
CA PHE A 225 -19.61 -9.97 1.20
C PHE A 225 -18.57 -10.85 1.90
N PHE A 226 -18.17 -10.45 3.11
CA PHE A 226 -17.18 -11.14 3.94
C PHE A 226 -15.85 -11.39 3.21
N PRO A 227 -15.20 -10.31 2.74
CA PRO A 227 -14.00 -10.41 1.91
C PRO A 227 -12.85 -11.08 2.67
N LYS A 228 -12.14 -11.97 2.01
CA LYS A 228 -11.00 -12.68 2.58
C LYS A 228 -9.79 -11.76 2.76
N TYR A 229 -9.58 -10.83 1.83
CA TYR A 229 -8.39 -9.97 1.77
C TYR A 229 -8.77 -8.50 1.88
N ALA A 230 -9.22 -8.08 3.08
CA ALA A 230 -9.71 -6.72 3.28
C ALA A 230 -8.77 -5.81 4.08
N GLY A 231 -7.77 -6.35 4.72
CA GLY A 231 -6.77 -5.63 5.51
C GLY A 231 -6.03 -6.59 6.43
N GLY A 232 -4.71 -6.46 6.48
CA GLY A 232 -3.86 -7.37 7.23
C GLY A 232 -2.66 -7.87 6.43
N MET A 233 -1.94 -8.81 7.01
CA MET A 233 -0.85 -9.52 6.35
C MET A 233 -1.24 -10.98 6.13
N TYR A 234 -0.97 -11.48 4.93
CA TYR A 234 -1.34 -12.83 4.48
C TYR A 234 -0.11 -13.53 3.90
N GLU A 235 -0.04 -14.83 4.08
CA GLU A 235 0.99 -15.68 3.47
C GLU A 235 0.40 -16.40 2.25
N LEU A 236 1.06 -16.27 1.11
CA LEU A 236 0.68 -16.86 -0.18
C LEU A 236 1.78 -17.83 -0.64
N GLY A 237 2.04 -18.86 0.14
CA GLY A 237 3.21 -19.73 -0.10
C GLY A 237 4.52 -19.00 0.24
N GLY A 238 5.40 -18.83 -0.75
CA GLY A 238 6.69 -18.12 -0.57
C GLY A 238 6.59 -16.58 -0.59
N THR A 239 5.39 -16.02 -0.80
CA THR A 239 5.13 -14.59 -0.93
C THR A 239 4.27 -14.10 0.24
N SER A 240 4.66 -13.00 0.89
CA SER A 240 3.79 -12.31 1.84
C SER A 240 3.00 -11.22 1.13
N MET A 241 1.75 -11.02 1.49
CA MET A 241 0.93 -9.92 0.99
C MET A 241 0.43 -9.05 2.15
N VAL A 242 0.64 -7.75 2.06
CA VAL A 242 0.07 -6.77 2.99
C VAL A 242 -1.02 -5.99 2.28
N VAL A 243 -2.20 -5.99 2.86
CA VAL A 243 -3.37 -5.24 2.38
C VAL A 243 -3.67 -4.13 3.36
N SER A 244 -3.58 -2.89 2.89
CA SER A 244 -3.97 -1.72 3.67
C SER A 244 -5.49 -1.53 3.65
N ARG A 245 -6.04 -1.03 4.75
CA ARG A 245 -7.43 -0.58 4.82
C ARG A 245 -7.65 0.77 4.11
N GLY A 246 -6.59 1.40 3.63
CA GLY A 246 -6.63 2.64 2.87
C GLY A 246 -6.96 3.89 3.70
N LEU A 247 -6.75 5.04 3.09
CA LEU A 247 -6.81 6.36 3.71
C LEU A 247 -8.11 7.15 3.39
N CYS A 248 -9.00 6.63 2.54
CA CYS A 248 -10.19 7.34 2.13
C CYS A 248 -11.13 7.66 3.30
N ARG A 249 -11.63 8.90 3.35
CA ARG A 249 -12.69 9.35 4.24
C ARG A 249 -13.97 9.75 3.51
N ASN A 250 -13.88 9.91 2.19
CA ASN A 250 -14.93 10.49 1.33
C ASN A 250 -15.77 9.41 0.64
N CYS A 251 -15.36 8.13 0.73
CA CYS A 251 -16.11 6.99 0.21
C CYS A 251 -17.23 6.60 1.17
N LEU A 252 -17.80 5.42 1.00
CA LEU A 252 -18.84 4.89 1.88
C LEU A 252 -18.43 5.00 3.36
N PRO A 253 -19.40 5.21 4.28
CA PRO A 253 -19.13 5.30 5.71
C PRO A 253 -18.32 4.12 6.21
N ARG A 254 -17.24 4.39 6.94
CA ARG A 254 -16.43 3.39 7.64
C ARG A 254 -16.93 3.27 9.08
N PHE A 255 -17.27 2.07 9.49
CA PHE A 255 -17.67 1.78 10.86
C PHE A 255 -16.71 0.72 11.45
N GLY A 256 -16.16 0.97 12.65
CA GLY A 256 -15.16 0.08 13.25
C GLY A 256 -13.87 -0.10 12.41
N ASN A 257 -13.66 0.77 11.44
CA ASN A 257 -12.64 0.64 10.40
C ASN A 257 -11.99 2.00 10.10
N PRO A 258 -11.14 2.51 11.01
CA PRO A 258 -10.47 3.79 10.81
C PRO A 258 -9.55 3.76 9.58
N PRO A 259 -9.33 4.91 8.92
CA PRO A 259 -8.30 5.06 7.90
C PRO A 259 -6.94 4.62 8.42
N GLU A 260 -6.12 4.01 7.56
CA GLU A 260 -4.89 3.35 7.97
C GLU A 260 -3.69 3.77 7.13
N LEU A 261 -2.63 4.22 7.81
CA LEU A 261 -1.28 4.25 7.30
C LEU A 261 -0.61 2.94 7.68
N VAL A 262 -0.08 2.22 6.70
CA VAL A 262 0.62 0.96 6.94
C VAL A 262 2.13 1.17 6.87
N ILE A 263 2.83 0.63 7.85
CA ILE A 263 4.29 0.57 7.90
C ILE A 263 4.71 -0.90 7.82
N VAL A 264 5.67 -1.21 6.96
CA VAL A 264 6.25 -2.54 6.89
C VAL A 264 7.74 -2.44 7.24
N ARG A 265 8.14 -3.14 8.29
CA ARG A 265 9.53 -3.22 8.73
C ARG A 265 10.08 -4.61 8.41
N ILE A 266 11.18 -4.65 7.67
CA ILE A 266 11.79 -5.90 7.25
C ILE A 266 13.25 -5.87 7.71
N ALA A 267 13.66 -6.89 8.46
CA ALA A 267 14.98 -6.97 9.03
C ALA A 267 15.71 -8.27 8.63
N PRO A 268 17.03 -8.31 8.63
CA PRO A 268 17.75 -9.57 8.58
C PRO A 268 17.40 -10.42 9.83
N PRO A 269 17.53 -11.76 9.76
CA PRO A 269 17.38 -12.60 10.94
C PRO A 269 18.45 -12.25 11.98
N VAL A 270 18.07 -12.31 13.24
CA VAL A 270 19.03 -12.12 14.34
C VAL A 270 20.03 -13.28 14.30
N LYS A 271 21.32 -12.96 14.18
CA LYS A 271 22.38 -13.98 14.33
C LYS A 271 22.39 -14.46 15.77
N THR A 272 21.86 -15.64 16.03
CA THR A 272 22.08 -16.32 17.31
C THR A 272 23.53 -16.76 17.36
N HIS A 273 24.34 -16.10 18.18
CA HIS A 273 25.65 -16.64 18.56
C HIS A 273 25.38 -17.90 19.41
N THR A 274 25.47 -19.07 18.82
CA THR A 274 25.67 -20.28 19.55
C THR A 274 27.05 -20.16 20.19
N SER A 275 27.09 -19.88 21.50
CA SER A 275 28.31 -20.00 22.27
C SER A 275 28.65 -21.49 22.33
N ASN A 276 29.55 -21.91 21.44
CA ASN A 276 30.27 -23.16 21.62
C ASN A 276 31.13 -23.00 22.90
N ARG A 277 30.58 -23.40 24.07
CA ARG A 277 31.41 -23.76 25.20
C ARG A 277 32.01 -25.10 24.82
N PRO A 278 33.36 -25.25 24.83
CA PRO A 278 33.97 -26.55 24.74
C PRO A 278 33.58 -27.36 25.98
N PRO A 279 33.38 -28.69 25.87
CA PRO A 279 33.15 -29.54 27.02
C PRO A 279 34.37 -29.51 27.90
N SER A 280 34.14 -29.26 29.19
CA SER A 280 35.13 -29.34 30.27
C SER A 280 35.61 -30.77 30.53
#